data_ee452d1eafd0ca4978a741e0f7619690
#
_entry.id   ee452d1eafd0ca4978a741e0f7619690
#
_cell.length_a   1.000
_cell.length_b   1.000
_cell.length_c   1.000
_cell.angle_alpha   90.00
_cell.angle_beta   90.00
_cell.angle_gamma   90.00
#
_symmetry.space_group_name_H-M   'P 1'
#
loop_
_entity.id
_entity.type
_entity.pdbx_description
1 polymer ?
#
loop_
_entity_poly.entity_id
_entity_poly.type
_entity_poly.pdbx_seq_one_letter_code
_entity_poly.pdbx_strand_id
1 'polypeptide(L)'
;MKGRGNLSFVLLSLLTLFSLKGFSSHLPLISIKKEKARPNILIITVDDMTYNSVGAFGCKIPGITPNIDALARRGMRFNRGFINTAVCQPSRQSMLTGLYPHNNGSEGLEPMSIDVVTLPEKLKKAGYINGVLGKEIHYQPMEKFQWDYIPFLTEKDSTWRKGSGRIPSFFYDYAMTFFKMSQKNNEPFFLVANSQDPHRPFAGTEEDLQSFEFNPLGQSRQFQPDEIEVPAFLPDIPEVRKEMAQYYSSVHRADLSIGGILKALSESGMADNTIIVFMSDNGSAFPYGKSQCYYNSNRTPLIVAWPGVVKPGTVDSTHAVSGIDLMPTILDAVKLPQETNADGKSYLPLLLGKKQKNKNYVYTTYYQIFAKIRYPMRSVLNDRFSYIYNFWADGKTSMTGDATGGLTWKAMLAAAKKDSAVAKRVNFYKYRTPEELYDYKNDPDALHNLIDDPAYTQEIKKLRKRMLKLMIEYKDPAYETYRDRNKKNVISDFMKLQKEKAKNTGKNILF
;
A
#
# COMPACT_ATOMS: atom_id res chain seq x y z
N MET A 1 -67.84 79.30 -21.64
CA MET A 1 -68.12 80.42 -20.76
C MET A 1 -66.99 80.54 -19.79
N LYS A 2 -66.35 81.73 -19.78
CA LYS A 2 -65.63 82.45 -18.68
C LYS A 2 -64.71 81.61 -17.82
N GLY A 3 -63.45 81.94 -17.57
CA GLY A 3 -62.72 83.19 -17.76
C GLY A 3 -61.48 83.14 -16.81
N ARG A 4 -60.38 83.59 -17.38
CA ARG A 4 -59.32 84.43 -16.81
C ARG A 4 -58.83 84.24 -15.38
N GLY A 5 -57.49 84.27 -15.27
CA GLY A 5 -56.79 84.97 -14.19
C GLY A 5 -55.30 84.64 -14.11
N ASN A 6 -54.48 85.43 -14.82
CA ASN A 6 -52.97 85.54 -14.59
C ASN A 6 -52.69 86.08 -13.19
N LEU A 7 -51.62 85.64 -12.57
CA LEU A 7 -50.79 86.52 -11.77
C LEU A 7 -49.34 85.92 -11.71
N SER A 8 -48.43 86.69 -12.33
CA SER A 8 -47.01 86.50 -12.20
C SER A 8 -46.53 87.00 -10.85
N PHE A 9 -45.63 86.30 -10.18
CA PHE A 9 -44.73 86.86 -9.17
C PHE A 9 -43.34 86.37 -9.37
N VAL A 10 -42.46 87.31 -9.63
CA VAL A 10 -40.97 87.16 -9.67
C VAL A 10 -40.51 87.15 -8.23
N LEU A 11 -39.68 86.22 -7.87
CA LEU A 11 -38.80 86.35 -6.71
C LEU A 11 -37.43 85.73 -6.94
N LEU A 12 -36.55 86.51 -6.67
CA LEU A 12 -35.05 86.60 -6.73
C LEU A 12 -34.32 85.37 -6.22
N SER A 13 -33.31 85.05 -6.95
CA SER A 13 -32.27 84.12 -6.68
C SER A 13 -31.46 84.35 -5.38
N LEU A 14 -31.23 83.30 -4.62
CA LEU A 14 -30.05 83.18 -3.76
C LEU A 14 -29.40 81.85 -4.02
N LEU A 15 -28.22 81.88 -4.72
CA LEU A 15 -27.32 80.77 -4.84
C LEU A 15 -26.58 80.53 -3.51
N THR A 16 -26.85 79.44 -2.83
CA THR A 16 -25.94 78.91 -1.81
C THR A 16 -25.24 77.69 -2.34
N LEU A 17 -23.94 77.84 -2.61
CA LEU A 17 -23.01 76.74 -2.90
C LEU A 17 -22.91 75.83 -1.69
N PHE A 18 -23.52 74.62 -1.73
CA PHE A 18 -23.18 73.53 -0.83
C PHE A 18 -22.13 72.70 -1.49
N SER A 19 -20.91 72.75 -0.97
CA SER A 19 -19.78 71.85 -1.27
C SER A 19 -20.10 70.43 -0.84
N LEU A 20 -20.48 69.55 -1.77
CA LEU A 20 -20.59 68.10 -1.56
C LEU A 20 -19.14 67.53 -1.44
N LYS A 21 -18.67 67.40 -0.19
CA LYS A 21 -17.55 66.52 0.09
C LYS A 21 -18.01 65.07 -0.22
N GLY A 22 -17.44 64.49 -1.30
CA GLY A 22 -17.65 63.10 -1.66
C GLY A 22 -17.19 62.18 -0.54
N PHE A 23 -18.11 61.50 0.14
CA PHE A 23 -17.83 60.33 0.95
C PHE A 23 -17.56 59.16 -0.01
N SER A 24 -16.28 58.95 -0.32
CA SER A 24 -15.79 57.70 -0.93
C SER A 24 -15.93 56.58 0.12
N SER A 25 -17.03 55.90 0.14
CA SER A 25 -17.19 54.69 0.90
C SER A 25 -16.34 53.58 0.25
N HIS A 26 -15.08 53.46 0.65
CA HIS A 26 -14.35 52.23 0.42
C HIS A 26 -14.99 51.12 1.22
N LEU A 27 -15.95 50.40 0.60
CA LEU A 27 -16.37 49.11 1.07
C LEU A 27 -15.13 48.19 0.99
N PRO A 28 -14.69 47.58 2.10
CA PRO A 28 -13.61 46.63 2.03
C PRO A 28 -14.08 45.50 1.10
N LEU A 29 -13.33 45.26 0.02
CA LEU A 29 -13.45 44.07 -0.77
C LEU A 29 -13.23 42.87 0.19
N ILE A 30 -14.34 42.29 0.64
CA ILE A 30 -14.31 41.01 1.34
C ILE A 30 -13.74 40.03 0.31
N SER A 31 -12.45 39.78 0.44
CA SER A 31 -11.80 38.69 -0.27
C SER A 31 -12.50 37.41 0.17
N ILE A 32 -13.48 36.97 -0.60
CA ILE A 32 -14.06 35.64 -0.45
C ILE A 32 -12.90 34.70 -0.70
N LYS A 33 -12.30 34.21 0.38
CA LYS A 33 -11.32 33.12 0.33
C LYS A 33 -12.03 31.99 -0.40
N LYS A 34 -11.71 31.80 -1.70
CA LYS A 34 -12.25 30.72 -2.52
C LYS A 34 -11.99 29.45 -1.72
N GLU A 35 -13.05 28.80 -1.28
CA GLU A 35 -12.96 27.55 -0.52
C GLU A 35 -12.07 26.61 -1.35
N LYS A 36 -10.96 26.16 -0.76
CA LYS A 36 -9.97 25.39 -1.50
C LYS A 36 -10.68 24.13 -2.00
N ALA A 37 -10.71 23.94 -3.31
CA ALA A 37 -11.33 22.75 -3.92
C ALA A 37 -10.82 21.48 -3.23
N ARG A 38 -11.70 20.49 -3.02
CA ARG A 38 -11.33 19.20 -2.44
C ARG A 38 -10.15 18.62 -3.22
N PRO A 39 -9.12 18.10 -2.54
CA PRO A 39 -7.97 17.53 -3.24
C PRO A 39 -8.37 16.25 -3.99
N ASN A 40 -7.78 16.05 -5.15
CA ASN A 40 -7.77 14.75 -5.81
C ASN A 40 -6.90 13.77 -5.02
N ILE A 41 -7.13 12.48 -5.21
CA ILE A 41 -6.42 11.41 -4.51
C ILE A 41 -5.91 10.41 -5.53
N LEU A 42 -4.59 10.22 -5.56
CA LEU A 42 -3.91 9.21 -6.37
C LEU A 42 -3.17 8.25 -5.45
N ILE A 43 -3.60 7.00 -5.40
CA ILE A 43 -2.88 5.92 -4.74
C ILE A 43 -2.18 5.10 -5.80
N ILE A 44 -0.86 5.00 -5.72
CA ILE A 44 -0.04 4.18 -6.59
C ILE A 44 0.48 3.01 -5.79
N THR A 45 0.18 1.79 -6.24
CA THR A 45 0.75 0.59 -5.64
C THR A 45 1.53 -0.23 -6.66
N VAL A 46 2.53 -0.94 -6.18
CA VAL A 46 3.29 -1.95 -6.92
C VAL A 46 3.12 -3.30 -6.24
N ASP A 47 3.31 -4.40 -6.97
CA ASP A 47 3.08 -5.76 -6.50
C ASP A 47 4.39 -6.48 -6.23
N ASP A 48 4.61 -6.93 -4.98
CA ASP A 48 5.82 -7.67 -4.56
C ASP A 48 7.12 -6.85 -4.53
N MET A 49 7.09 -5.54 -4.26
CA MET A 49 8.30 -4.72 -4.21
C MET A 49 8.82 -4.59 -2.78
N THR A 50 10.04 -5.09 -2.53
CA THR A 50 10.70 -4.93 -1.24
C THR A 50 11.12 -3.47 -1.00
N TYR A 51 11.09 -3.02 0.25
CA TYR A 51 11.49 -1.68 0.67
C TYR A 51 12.85 -1.24 0.10
N ASN A 52 13.86 -2.08 0.22
CA ASN A 52 15.23 -1.81 -0.23
C ASN A 52 15.47 -2.04 -1.73
N SER A 53 14.44 -2.29 -2.52
CA SER A 53 14.54 -2.33 -3.99
C SER A 53 14.37 -0.94 -4.63
N VAL A 54 14.12 0.10 -3.83
CA VAL A 54 13.90 1.49 -4.29
C VAL A 54 15.10 2.36 -3.93
N GLY A 55 15.61 3.15 -4.88
CA GLY A 55 16.78 4.01 -4.70
C GLY A 55 16.66 4.95 -3.51
N ALA A 56 15.52 5.67 -3.39
CA ALA A 56 15.24 6.56 -2.25
C ALA A 56 15.21 5.84 -0.88
N PHE A 57 15.11 4.50 -0.86
CA PHE A 57 15.09 3.68 0.35
C PHE A 57 16.36 2.82 0.54
N GLY A 58 17.40 3.09 -0.24
CA GLY A 58 18.73 2.53 -0.03
C GLY A 58 19.14 1.42 -1.00
N CYS A 59 18.41 1.19 -2.10
CA CYS A 59 18.89 0.33 -3.18
C CYS A 59 20.18 0.92 -3.77
N LYS A 60 21.22 0.08 -3.88
CA LYS A 60 22.53 0.53 -4.39
C LYS A 60 22.66 0.44 -5.91
N ILE A 61 21.69 -0.15 -6.60
CA ILE A 61 21.69 -0.25 -8.05
C ILE A 61 21.45 1.13 -8.66
N PRO A 62 22.39 1.71 -9.41
CA PRO A 62 22.24 3.05 -9.97
C PRO A 62 21.07 3.15 -10.94
N GLY A 63 20.19 4.15 -10.75
CA GLY A 63 19.09 4.43 -11.66
C GLY A 63 17.98 3.37 -11.66
N ILE A 64 17.84 2.60 -10.59
CA ILE A 64 16.80 1.54 -10.49
C ILE A 64 15.38 2.11 -10.50
N THR A 65 15.11 3.21 -9.77
CA THR A 65 13.77 3.79 -9.62
C THR A 65 13.76 5.32 -9.72
N PRO A 66 14.18 5.92 -10.84
CA PRO A 66 14.34 7.38 -10.95
C PRO A 66 13.03 8.16 -10.76
N ASN A 67 11.87 7.62 -11.18
CA ASN A 67 10.57 8.27 -11.04
C ASN A 67 10.04 8.23 -9.60
N ILE A 68 10.17 7.09 -8.92
CA ILE A 68 9.83 6.92 -7.51
C ILE A 68 10.76 7.80 -6.65
N ASP A 69 12.05 7.86 -6.97
CA ASP A 69 13.02 8.70 -6.28
C ASP A 69 12.70 10.20 -6.46
N ALA A 70 12.24 10.60 -7.64
CA ALA A 70 11.75 11.95 -7.89
C ALA A 70 10.50 12.27 -7.07
N LEU A 71 9.57 11.33 -6.93
CA LEU A 71 8.39 11.46 -6.07
C LEU A 71 8.80 11.60 -4.59
N ALA A 72 9.77 10.81 -4.13
CA ALA A 72 10.30 10.88 -2.76
C ALA A 72 10.91 12.26 -2.44
N ARG A 73 11.60 12.89 -3.41
CA ARG A 73 12.14 14.26 -3.26
C ARG A 73 11.04 15.31 -3.15
N ARG A 74 9.88 15.10 -3.76
CA ARG A 74 8.73 16.02 -3.73
C ARG A 74 7.78 15.78 -2.55
N GLY A 75 7.92 14.66 -1.85
CA GLY A 75 7.04 14.23 -0.77
C GLY A 75 7.75 13.98 0.56
N MET A 76 7.04 13.31 1.44
CA MET A 76 7.52 12.76 2.71
C MET A 76 7.69 11.25 2.57
N ARG A 77 8.86 10.76 2.95
CA ARG A 77 9.22 9.35 2.96
C ARG A 77 9.16 8.80 4.38
N PHE A 78 8.51 7.63 4.55
CA PHE A 78 8.45 6.93 5.82
C PHE A 78 9.43 5.73 5.82
N ASN A 79 10.50 5.82 6.60
CA ASN A 79 11.45 4.72 6.75
C ASN A 79 10.87 3.53 7.53
N ARG A 80 9.76 3.75 8.25
CA ARG A 80 9.00 2.73 8.97
C ARG A 80 7.57 2.62 8.40
N GLY A 81 7.47 2.52 7.07
CA GLY A 81 6.27 2.15 6.35
C GLY A 81 6.08 0.64 6.35
N PHE A 82 4.86 0.17 6.62
CA PHE A 82 4.52 -1.25 6.68
C PHE A 82 3.18 -1.53 6.01
N ILE A 83 2.95 -2.80 5.75
CA ILE A 83 1.64 -3.37 5.51
C ILE A 83 1.26 -4.31 6.66
N ASN A 84 -0.01 -4.60 6.82
CA ASN A 84 -0.52 -5.43 7.92
C ASN A 84 -0.59 -6.92 7.58
N THR A 85 -0.51 -7.27 6.29
CA THR A 85 -0.49 -8.66 5.80
C THR A 85 0.26 -8.73 4.46
N ALA A 86 1.17 -9.69 4.32
CA ALA A 86 2.04 -9.79 3.15
C ALA A 86 1.43 -10.69 2.06
N VAL A 87 0.22 -10.37 1.62
CA VAL A 87 -0.49 -11.00 0.48
C VAL A 87 -1.28 -9.93 -0.26
N CYS A 88 -1.21 -9.93 -1.57
CA CYS A 88 -1.68 -8.84 -2.43
C CYS A 88 -3.16 -8.47 -2.21
N GLN A 89 -4.11 -9.39 -2.34
CA GLN A 89 -5.53 -9.06 -2.17
C GLN A 89 -5.89 -8.62 -0.75
N PRO A 90 -5.57 -9.36 0.34
CA PRO A 90 -5.85 -8.93 1.71
C PRO A 90 -5.18 -7.60 2.06
N SER A 91 -3.94 -7.36 1.60
CA SER A 91 -3.24 -6.10 1.82
C SER A 91 -3.97 -4.93 1.17
N ARG A 92 -4.34 -5.04 -0.10
CA ARG A 92 -5.05 -4.00 -0.86
C ARG A 92 -6.43 -3.72 -0.29
N GLN A 93 -7.17 -4.75 0.10
CA GLN A 93 -8.47 -4.59 0.75
C GLN A 93 -8.34 -3.94 2.12
N SER A 94 -7.33 -4.31 2.91
CA SER A 94 -7.05 -3.67 4.20
C SER A 94 -6.71 -2.18 4.06
N MET A 95 -5.97 -1.78 3.03
CA MET A 95 -5.67 -0.37 2.74
C MET A 95 -6.94 0.45 2.49
N LEU A 96 -7.92 -0.11 1.78
CA LEU A 96 -9.14 0.59 1.38
C LEU A 96 -10.33 0.40 2.34
N THR A 97 -10.16 -0.40 3.40
CA THR A 97 -11.18 -0.58 4.46
C THR A 97 -10.72 -0.09 5.83
N GLY A 98 -9.40 0.09 6.02
CA GLY A 98 -8.82 0.40 7.33
C GLY A 98 -8.93 -0.75 8.34
N LEU A 99 -9.17 -1.99 7.89
CA LEU A 99 -9.43 -3.16 8.73
C LEU A 99 -8.38 -4.26 8.48
N TYR A 100 -8.06 -5.02 9.54
CA TYR A 100 -7.30 -6.26 9.39
C TYR A 100 -8.10 -7.31 8.61
N PRO A 101 -7.42 -8.29 7.95
CA PRO A 101 -8.08 -9.34 7.17
C PRO A 101 -9.15 -10.11 7.94
N HIS A 102 -8.95 -10.38 9.22
CA HIS A 102 -9.94 -11.07 10.06
C HIS A 102 -11.16 -10.21 10.39
N ASN A 103 -11.07 -8.88 10.29
CA ASN A 103 -12.17 -7.94 10.52
C ASN A 103 -12.89 -7.55 9.22
N ASN A 104 -12.21 -7.62 8.06
CA ASN A 104 -12.87 -7.39 6.78
C ASN A 104 -13.31 -8.68 6.06
N GLY A 105 -12.85 -9.87 6.53
CA GLY A 105 -13.23 -11.18 5.99
C GLY A 105 -12.32 -11.73 4.90
N SER A 106 -11.37 -10.93 4.35
CA SER A 106 -10.44 -11.36 3.31
C SER A 106 -9.09 -11.79 3.91
N GLU A 107 -9.02 -13.02 4.42
CA GLU A 107 -7.81 -13.57 5.02
C GLU A 107 -6.81 -14.15 3.98
N GLY A 108 -7.24 -14.31 2.72
CA GLY A 108 -6.50 -14.77 1.56
C GLY A 108 -7.06 -14.18 0.27
N LEU A 109 -7.19 -14.96 -0.81
CA LEU A 109 -7.75 -14.52 -2.09
C LEU A 109 -9.29 -14.66 -2.16
N GLU A 110 -9.97 -14.72 -1.03
CA GLU A 110 -11.42 -14.66 -0.92
C GLU A 110 -11.94 -13.22 -0.88
N PRO A 111 -13.17 -12.98 -1.36
CA PRO A 111 -13.84 -11.68 -1.22
C PRO A 111 -13.96 -11.27 0.25
N MET A 112 -13.90 -9.96 0.52
CA MET A 112 -14.23 -9.44 1.85
C MET A 112 -15.74 -9.51 2.12
N SER A 113 -16.15 -9.29 3.39
CA SER A 113 -17.57 -9.21 3.75
C SER A 113 -18.27 -8.05 3.04
N ILE A 114 -19.49 -8.30 2.55
CA ILE A 114 -20.32 -7.29 1.86
C ILE A 114 -20.72 -6.13 2.79
N ASP A 115 -20.74 -6.34 4.10
CA ASP A 115 -21.12 -5.31 5.09
C ASP A 115 -19.99 -4.32 5.40
N VAL A 116 -18.78 -4.59 4.93
CA VAL A 116 -17.62 -3.71 5.16
C VAL A 116 -17.72 -2.45 4.31
N VAL A 117 -17.55 -1.30 4.95
CA VAL A 117 -17.47 0.01 4.27
C VAL A 117 -16.10 0.22 3.68
N THR A 118 -16.03 0.71 2.43
CA THR A 118 -14.78 0.96 1.72
C THR A 118 -14.51 2.45 1.55
N LEU A 119 -13.24 2.82 1.40
CA LEU A 119 -12.84 4.19 1.07
C LEU A 119 -13.46 4.69 -0.25
N PRO A 120 -13.44 3.93 -1.36
CA PRO A 120 -14.11 4.33 -2.59
C PRO A 120 -15.61 4.61 -2.40
N GLU A 121 -16.32 3.77 -1.63
CA GLU A 121 -17.75 3.98 -1.33
C GLU A 121 -18.00 5.32 -0.61
N LYS A 122 -17.15 5.67 0.36
CA LYS A 122 -17.27 6.97 1.06
C LYS A 122 -16.93 8.15 0.18
N LEU A 123 -15.90 8.01 -0.64
CA LEU A 123 -15.50 9.07 -1.58
C LEU A 123 -16.55 9.27 -2.67
N LYS A 124 -17.15 8.18 -3.18
CA LYS A 124 -18.27 8.27 -4.14
C LYS A 124 -19.45 9.06 -3.58
N LYS A 125 -19.86 8.76 -2.34
CA LYS A 125 -20.91 9.52 -1.62
C LYS A 125 -20.55 10.99 -1.41
N ALA A 126 -19.25 11.31 -1.38
CA ALA A 126 -18.75 12.68 -1.27
C ALA A 126 -18.56 13.39 -2.63
N GLY A 127 -18.96 12.78 -3.75
CA GLY A 127 -18.91 13.36 -5.09
C GLY A 127 -17.56 13.20 -5.78
N TYR A 128 -16.77 12.17 -5.43
CA TYR A 128 -15.59 11.79 -6.18
C TYR A 128 -15.96 10.84 -7.32
N ILE A 129 -15.25 10.95 -8.44
CA ILE A 129 -15.22 9.92 -9.46
C ILE A 129 -14.11 8.91 -9.12
N ASN A 130 -14.43 7.62 -9.14
CA ASN A 130 -13.53 6.56 -8.71
C ASN A 130 -12.96 5.78 -9.89
N GLY A 131 -11.65 5.60 -9.95
CA GLY A 131 -11.00 4.79 -10.97
C GLY A 131 -10.03 3.75 -10.39
N VAL A 132 -9.87 2.63 -11.11
CA VAL A 132 -8.86 1.61 -10.80
C VAL A 132 -8.14 1.21 -12.09
N LEU A 133 -6.82 1.18 -12.02
CA LEU A 133 -5.92 0.70 -13.09
C LEU A 133 -5.13 -0.49 -12.57
N GLY A 134 -5.35 -1.67 -13.11
CA GLY A 134 -4.67 -2.91 -12.74
C GLY A 134 -5.07 -3.50 -11.38
N LYS A 135 -4.91 -4.83 -11.22
CA LYS A 135 -5.25 -5.57 -9.99
C LYS A 135 -6.70 -5.44 -9.54
N GLU A 136 -7.60 -5.05 -10.42
CA GLU A 136 -9.02 -4.85 -10.13
C GLU A 136 -9.69 -6.10 -9.56
N ILE A 137 -9.27 -7.30 -9.98
CA ILE A 137 -9.76 -8.57 -9.45
C ILE A 137 -9.44 -8.78 -7.95
N HIS A 138 -8.53 -7.99 -7.36
CA HIS A 138 -8.21 -8.01 -5.93
C HIS A 138 -9.14 -7.13 -5.09
N TYR A 139 -10.09 -6.45 -5.71
CA TYR A 139 -11.08 -5.60 -5.03
C TYR A 139 -12.45 -6.28 -5.08
N GLN A 140 -12.64 -7.33 -4.25
CA GLN A 140 -13.83 -8.17 -4.23
C GLN A 140 -14.57 -8.08 -2.88
N PRO A 141 -15.93 -8.02 -2.88
CA PRO A 141 -16.78 -7.96 -4.07
C PRO A 141 -16.69 -6.60 -4.76
N MET A 142 -16.65 -6.59 -6.11
CA MET A 142 -16.31 -5.40 -6.90
C MET A 142 -17.33 -4.26 -6.72
N GLU A 143 -18.60 -4.57 -6.54
CA GLU A 143 -19.68 -3.61 -6.31
C GLU A 143 -19.46 -2.74 -5.07
N LYS A 144 -18.70 -3.23 -4.08
CA LYS A 144 -18.37 -2.48 -2.86
C LYS A 144 -17.37 -1.36 -3.10
N PHE A 145 -16.59 -1.44 -4.15
CA PHE A 145 -15.59 -0.43 -4.46
C PHE A 145 -16.11 0.66 -5.41
N GLN A 146 -17.27 0.48 -6.04
CA GLN A 146 -18.00 1.50 -6.82
C GLN A 146 -17.10 2.24 -7.82
N TRP A 147 -16.35 1.47 -8.62
CA TRP A 147 -15.48 2.02 -9.64
C TRP A 147 -16.29 2.55 -10.84
N ASP A 148 -16.03 3.79 -11.24
CA ASP A 148 -16.58 4.41 -12.45
C ASP A 148 -15.73 4.14 -13.70
N TYR A 149 -14.44 3.84 -13.47
CA TYR A 149 -13.48 3.60 -14.55
C TYR A 149 -12.61 2.39 -14.25
N ILE A 150 -12.75 1.34 -15.07
CA ILE A 150 -12.06 0.05 -14.94
C ILE A 150 -11.59 -0.40 -16.33
N PRO A 151 -10.68 0.34 -16.97
CA PRO A 151 -10.36 0.09 -18.38
C PRO A 151 -9.85 -1.33 -18.62
N PHE A 152 -9.10 -1.90 -17.67
CA PHE A 152 -8.53 -3.24 -17.79
C PHE A 152 -9.54 -4.40 -17.77
N LEU A 153 -10.78 -4.19 -17.44
CA LEU A 153 -11.85 -5.18 -17.55
C LEU A 153 -12.86 -4.87 -18.66
N THR A 154 -13.02 -3.61 -19.02
CA THR A 154 -14.12 -3.16 -19.90
C THR A 154 -13.73 -3.05 -21.35
N GLU A 155 -12.46 -2.84 -21.66
CA GLU A 155 -12.00 -2.80 -23.05
C GLU A 155 -11.85 -4.21 -23.61
N LYS A 156 -12.50 -4.44 -24.77
CA LYS A 156 -12.65 -5.78 -25.37
C LYS A 156 -11.45 -6.22 -26.21
N ASP A 157 -10.40 -5.39 -26.32
CA ASP A 157 -9.24 -5.71 -27.13
C ASP A 157 -8.45 -6.89 -26.52
N SER A 158 -8.25 -7.95 -27.30
CA SER A 158 -7.59 -9.19 -26.88
C SER A 158 -6.11 -9.00 -26.51
N THR A 159 -5.43 -7.96 -27.04
CA THR A 159 -4.05 -7.58 -26.71
C THR A 159 -3.91 -7.18 -25.26
N TRP A 160 -4.99 -6.84 -24.65
CA TRP A 160 -5.22 -6.27 -23.34
C TRP A 160 -5.12 -7.24 -22.18
N ARG A 161 -5.55 -8.49 -22.36
CA ARG A 161 -5.60 -9.49 -21.29
C ARG A 161 -4.24 -10.07 -20.90
N LYS A 162 -3.25 -9.96 -21.80
CA LYS A 162 -1.90 -10.48 -21.57
C LYS A 162 -0.95 -9.34 -21.25
N GLY A 163 -0.60 -9.17 -19.99
CA GLY A 163 0.48 -8.29 -19.56
C GLY A 163 0.17 -6.79 -19.43
N SER A 164 -1.07 -6.35 -19.63
CA SER A 164 -1.45 -4.92 -19.60
C SER A 164 -1.02 -4.17 -18.35
N GLY A 165 -1.11 -4.76 -17.16
CA GLY A 165 -0.65 -4.18 -15.91
C GLY A 165 0.88 -4.05 -15.74
N ARG A 166 1.65 -4.23 -16.84
CA ARG A 166 3.12 -4.14 -16.89
C ARG A 166 3.62 -3.20 -17.99
N ILE A 167 2.70 -2.57 -18.77
CA ILE A 167 3.05 -1.75 -19.91
C ILE A 167 3.00 -0.27 -19.51
N PRO A 168 4.15 0.45 -19.49
CA PRO A 168 4.22 1.82 -19.00
C PRO A 168 3.34 2.81 -19.79
N SER A 169 3.25 2.67 -21.13
CA SER A 169 2.42 3.54 -21.96
C SER A 169 0.93 3.42 -21.63
N PHE A 170 0.44 2.22 -21.32
CA PHE A 170 -0.96 2.03 -20.94
C PHE A 170 -1.31 2.77 -19.66
N PHE A 171 -0.41 2.76 -18.68
CA PHE A 171 -0.62 3.54 -17.46
C PHE A 171 -0.71 5.05 -17.72
N TYR A 172 0.08 5.57 -18.66
CA TYR A 172 -0.03 6.97 -19.07
C TYR A 172 -1.37 7.25 -19.76
N ASP A 173 -1.74 6.45 -20.77
CA ASP A 173 -2.92 6.68 -21.60
C ASP A 173 -4.22 6.58 -20.80
N TYR A 174 -4.33 5.55 -19.95
CA TYR A 174 -5.53 5.35 -19.12
C TYR A 174 -5.62 6.35 -17.96
N ALA A 175 -4.50 6.69 -17.34
CA ALA A 175 -4.51 7.76 -16.32
C ALA A 175 -4.92 9.10 -16.97
N MET A 176 -4.38 9.45 -18.13
CA MET A 176 -4.75 10.67 -18.85
C MET A 176 -6.24 10.69 -19.24
N THR A 177 -6.77 9.57 -19.71
CA THR A 177 -8.20 9.42 -20.03
C THR A 177 -9.07 9.66 -18.78
N PHE A 178 -8.70 9.07 -17.66
CA PHE A 178 -9.42 9.23 -16.39
C PHE A 178 -9.35 10.67 -15.86
N PHE A 179 -8.19 11.32 -15.94
CA PHE A 179 -8.05 12.72 -15.50
C PHE A 179 -8.89 13.67 -16.37
N LYS A 180 -8.92 13.47 -17.67
CA LYS A 180 -9.81 14.23 -18.58
C LYS A 180 -11.30 14.00 -18.27
N MET A 181 -11.68 12.79 -17.89
CA MET A 181 -13.04 12.46 -17.47
C MET A 181 -13.41 13.23 -16.19
N SER A 182 -12.54 13.26 -15.18
CA SER A 182 -12.71 14.05 -13.95
C SER A 182 -12.86 15.55 -14.25
N GLN A 183 -12.01 16.10 -15.12
CA GLN A 183 -12.08 17.51 -15.54
C GLN A 183 -13.39 17.84 -16.24
N LYS A 184 -13.80 16.99 -17.20
CA LYS A 184 -15.06 17.18 -17.95
C LYS A 184 -16.27 17.20 -17.04
N ASN A 185 -16.29 16.37 -15.99
CA ASN A 185 -17.37 16.29 -15.03
C ASN A 185 -17.27 17.38 -13.95
N ASN A 186 -16.14 18.07 -13.84
CA ASN A 186 -15.83 19.00 -12.74
C ASN A 186 -15.94 18.34 -11.35
N GLU A 187 -15.53 17.08 -11.25
CA GLU A 187 -15.54 16.27 -10.03
C GLU A 187 -14.11 15.97 -9.58
N PRO A 188 -13.78 15.99 -8.27
CA PRO A 188 -12.50 15.51 -7.79
C PRO A 188 -12.39 13.99 -8.04
N PHE A 189 -11.19 13.51 -8.32
CA PHE A 189 -10.98 12.11 -8.56
C PHE A 189 -10.35 11.36 -7.38
N PHE A 190 -10.66 10.06 -7.30
CA PHE A 190 -9.95 9.04 -6.55
C PHE A 190 -9.48 7.96 -7.53
N LEU A 191 -8.18 7.84 -7.72
CA LEU A 191 -7.58 6.84 -8.59
C LEU A 191 -6.68 5.90 -7.79
N VAL A 192 -6.88 4.59 -7.94
CA VAL A 192 -5.95 3.55 -7.48
C VAL A 192 -5.26 2.95 -8.70
N ALA A 193 -3.99 3.22 -8.87
CA ALA A 193 -3.19 2.72 -9.98
C ALA A 193 -2.20 1.66 -9.48
N ASN A 194 -2.35 0.44 -9.98
CA ASN A 194 -1.65 -0.75 -9.47
C ASN A 194 -0.78 -1.36 -10.57
N SER A 195 0.54 -1.17 -10.53
CA SER A 195 1.44 -1.95 -11.37
C SER A 195 1.47 -3.42 -10.94
N GLN A 196 1.44 -4.35 -11.89
CA GLN A 196 1.65 -5.76 -11.60
C GLN A 196 3.13 -6.09 -11.37
N ASP A 197 4.04 -5.23 -11.81
CA ASP A 197 5.46 -5.38 -11.51
C ASP A 197 5.77 -4.92 -10.07
N PRO A 198 6.76 -5.53 -9.44
CA PRO A 198 7.63 -6.64 -9.87
C PRO A 198 7.14 -8.06 -9.54
N HIS A 199 5.83 -8.34 -9.49
CA HIS A 199 5.30 -9.71 -9.31
C HIS A 199 5.73 -10.63 -10.48
N ARG A 200 5.92 -11.94 -10.21
CA ARG A 200 6.16 -12.94 -11.28
C ARG A 200 5.03 -12.97 -12.33
N PRO A 201 5.35 -13.33 -13.61
CA PRO A 201 6.67 -13.63 -14.16
C PRO A 201 7.56 -12.39 -14.21
N PHE A 202 8.86 -12.56 -13.88
CA PHE A 202 9.79 -11.44 -13.89
C PHE A 202 10.22 -11.04 -15.29
N ALA A 203 10.57 -9.75 -15.46
CA ALA A 203 10.95 -9.18 -16.74
C ALA A 203 12.12 -9.95 -17.39
N GLY A 204 11.96 -10.35 -18.65
CA GLY A 204 12.94 -11.08 -19.43
C GLY A 204 12.93 -12.59 -19.22
N THR A 205 12.01 -13.13 -18.43
CA THR A 205 11.78 -14.58 -18.40
C THR A 205 11.03 -15.02 -19.67
N GLU A 206 11.16 -16.29 -20.05
CA GLU A 206 10.41 -16.84 -21.18
C GLU A 206 8.90 -16.67 -21.01
N GLU A 207 8.39 -16.91 -19.79
CA GLU A 207 6.98 -16.73 -19.44
C GLU A 207 6.54 -15.26 -19.59
N ASP A 208 7.38 -14.29 -19.16
CA ASP A 208 7.12 -12.87 -19.35
C ASP A 208 7.04 -12.53 -20.84
N LEU A 209 8.03 -12.97 -21.64
CA LEU A 209 8.07 -12.70 -23.08
C LEU A 209 6.87 -13.30 -23.83
N GLN A 210 6.44 -14.50 -23.46
CA GLN A 210 5.25 -15.14 -24.04
C GLN A 210 3.92 -14.46 -23.64
N SER A 211 3.95 -13.66 -22.55
CA SER A 211 2.76 -12.96 -22.07
C SER A 211 2.42 -11.71 -22.89
N PHE A 212 3.30 -11.26 -23.79
CA PHE A 212 3.13 -10.05 -24.60
C PHE A 212 3.15 -10.37 -26.09
N GLU A 213 2.25 -9.78 -26.84
CA GLU A 213 2.26 -9.83 -28.31
C GLU A 213 3.32 -8.90 -28.94
N PHE A 214 3.86 -7.98 -28.17
CA PHE A 214 4.95 -7.07 -28.53
C PHE A 214 6.01 -7.04 -27.41
N ASN A 215 7.24 -6.69 -27.77
CA ASN A 215 8.37 -6.71 -26.84
C ASN A 215 8.32 -5.51 -25.87
N PRO A 216 7.80 -5.65 -24.62
CA PRO A 216 7.79 -4.57 -23.65
C PRO A 216 9.19 -4.29 -23.07
N LEU A 217 10.16 -5.18 -23.34
CA LEU A 217 11.53 -5.07 -22.84
C LEU A 217 12.31 -3.93 -23.50
N GLY A 218 11.90 -3.46 -24.69
CA GLY A 218 12.54 -2.33 -25.36
C GLY A 218 12.48 -1.01 -24.59
N GLN A 219 11.70 -0.95 -23.50
CA GLN A 219 11.55 0.23 -22.65
C GLN A 219 12.22 0.07 -21.26
N SER A 220 12.54 -1.14 -20.84
CA SER A 220 13.04 -1.43 -19.50
C SER A 220 14.48 -1.93 -19.55
N ARG A 221 15.34 -1.37 -18.67
CA ARG A 221 16.69 -1.90 -18.47
C ARG A 221 16.62 -3.34 -17.96
N GLN A 222 17.43 -4.21 -18.59
CA GLN A 222 17.64 -5.57 -18.14
C GLN A 222 18.95 -5.63 -17.33
N PHE A 223 18.84 -5.94 -16.03
CA PHE A 223 19.99 -6.06 -15.15
C PHE A 223 20.67 -7.43 -15.31
N GLN A 224 21.99 -7.45 -15.13
CA GLN A 224 22.77 -8.67 -15.18
C GLN A 224 23.03 -9.20 -13.75
N PRO A 225 23.32 -10.50 -13.58
CA PRO A 225 23.56 -11.11 -12.27
C PRO A 225 24.73 -10.50 -11.47
N ASP A 226 25.70 -9.88 -12.10
CA ASP A 226 26.84 -9.20 -11.48
C ASP A 226 26.55 -7.75 -11.06
N GLU A 227 25.47 -7.16 -11.55
CA GLU A 227 25.04 -5.78 -11.21
C GLU A 227 24.23 -5.71 -9.90
N ILE A 228 23.82 -6.86 -9.33
CA ILE A 228 22.88 -6.88 -8.21
C ILE A 228 23.51 -7.44 -6.93
N GLU A 229 22.98 -7.04 -5.79
CA GLU A 229 23.30 -7.63 -4.49
C GLU A 229 22.20 -8.65 -4.11
N VAL A 230 22.64 -9.84 -3.65
CA VAL A 230 21.74 -10.84 -3.07
C VAL A 230 21.57 -10.54 -1.59
N PRO A 231 20.33 -10.39 -1.07
CA PRO A 231 20.10 -10.19 0.36
C PRO A 231 20.56 -11.42 1.15
N ALA A 232 21.11 -11.22 2.35
CA ALA A 232 21.74 -12.29 3.13
C ALA A 232 20.78 -13.40 3.57
N PHE A 233 19.47 -13.18 3.52
CA PHE A 233 18.48 -14.24 3.77
C PHE A 233 18.38 -15.28 2.64
N LEU A 234 18.99 -15.04 1.48
CA LEU A 234 19.12 -15.97 0.36
C LEU A 234 20.60 -16.39 0.18
N PRO A 235 20.88 -17.60 -0.30
CA PRO A 235 22.25 -17.97 -0.66
C PRO A 235 22.69 -17.24 -1.92
N ASP A 236 23.93 -16.76 -1.94
CA ASP A 236 24.53 -16.11 -3.10
C ASP A 236 25.07 -17.15 -4.08
N ILE A 237 24.21 -17.66 -4.95
CA ILE A 237 24.51 -18.66 -5.98
C ILE A 237 23.99 -18.18 -7.36
N PRO A 238 24.52 -18.69 -8.47
CA PRO A 238 24.24 -18.18 -9.82
C PRO A 238 22.76 -18.08 -10.17
N GLU A 239 21.97 -19.09 -9.85
CA GLU A 239 20.53 -19.13 -10.16
C GLU A 239 19.74 -18.10 -9.35
N VAL A 240 20.14 -17.85 -8.10
CA VAL A 240 19.55 -16.81 -7.25
C VAL A 240 19.87 -15.44 -7.81
N ARG A 241 21.12 -15.18 -8.18
CA ARG A 241 21.53 -13.93 -8.84
C ARG A 241 20.75 -13.69 -10.14
N LYS A 242 20.58 -14.74 -10.95
CA LYS A 242 19.81 -14.68 -12.20
C LYS A 242 18.37 -14.25 -11.93
N GLU A 243 17.66 -14.90 -11.02
CA GLU A 243 16.26 -14.56 -10.72
C GLU A 243 16.13 -13.18 -10.06
N MET A 244 17.09 -12.80 -9.20
CA MET A 244 17.16 -11.46 -8.61
C MET A 244 17.37 -10.36 -9.66
N ALA A 245 18.23 -10.58 -10.66
CA ALA A 245 18.44 -9.63 -11.77
C ALA A 245 17.14 -9.41 -12.58
N GLN A 246 16.41 -10.49 -12.85
CA GLN A 246 15.08 -10.40 -13.49
C GLN A 246 14.06 -9.67 -12.62
N TYR A 247 14.08 -9.91 -11.31
CA TYR A 247 13.26 -9.15 -10.36
C TYR A 247 13.58 -7.65 -10.39
N TYR A 248 14.85 -7.25 -10.35
CA TYR A 248 15.23 -5.84 -10.43
C TYR A 248 14.88 -5.22 -11.79
N SER A 249 14.92 -5.99 -12.87
CA SER A 249 14.43 -5.55 -14.19
C SER A 249 12.91 -5.26 -14.15
N SER A 250 12.15 -6.08 -13.42
CA SER A 250 10.72 -5.81 -13.17
C SER A 250 10.51 -4.59 -12.27
N VAL A 251 11.35 -4.36 -11.26
CA VAL A 251 11.32 -3.15 -10.43
C VAL A 251 11.50 -1.89 -11.28
N HIS A 252 12.46 -1.91 -12.20
CA HIS A 252 12.67 -0.79 -13.12
C HIS A 252 11.46 -0.59 -14.06
N ARG A 253 10.83 -1.65 -14.57
CA ARG A 253 9.62 -1.57 -15.39
C ARG A 253 8.43 -0.99 -14.61
N ALA A 254 8.29 -1.37 -13.33
CA ALA A 254 7.31 -0.74 -12.43
C ALA A 254 7.54 0.77 -12.31
N ASP A 255 8.79 1.19 -12.13
CA ASP A 255 9.15 2.62 -12.04
C ASP A 255 8.78 3.39 -13.30
N LEU A 256 8.97 2.81 -14.49
CA LEU A 256 8.54 3.42 -15.75
C LEU A 256 7.01 3.58 -15.81
N SER A 257 6.25 2.59 -15.36
CA SER A 257 4.78 2.66 -15.28
C SER A 257 4.33 3.80 -14.36
N ILE A 258 4.99 3.94 -13.20
CA ILE A 258 4.74 5.04 -12.26
C ILE A 258 5.11 6.38 -12.91
N GLY A 259 6.22 6.44 -13.62
CA GLY A 259 6.62 7.61 -14.41
C GLY A 259 5.53 8.05 -15.40
N GLY A 260 4.90 7.09 -16.09
CA GLY A 260 3.77 7.33 -16.99
C GLY A 260 2.58 7.97 -16.29
N ILE A 261 2.17 7.42 -15.13
CA ILE A 261 1.05 7.96 -14.32
C ILE A 261 1.36 9.39 -13.85
N LEU A 262 2.55 9.61 -13.30
CA LEU A 262 2.96 10.93 -12.79
C LEU A 262 3.08 11.97 -13.89
N LYS A 263 3.52 11.56 -15.09
CA LYS A 263 3.56 12.40 -16.29
C LYS A 263 2.15 12.80 -16.73
N ALA A 264 1.22 11.82 -16.83
CA ALA A 264 -0.17 12.09 -17.17
C ALA A 264 -0.82 13.06 -16.16
N LEU A 265 -0.57 12.88 -14.84
CA LEU A 265 -1.08 13.79 -13.81
C LEU A 265 -0.51 15.22 -13.96
N SER A 266 0.78 15.35 -14.28
CA SER A 266 1.40 16.67 -14.50
C SER A 266 0.84 17.36 -15.73
N GLU A 267 0.73 16.65 -16.85
CA GLU A 267 0.23 17.19 -18.12
C GLU A 267 -1.27 17.49 -18.09
N SER A 268 -2.04 16.82 -17.22
CA SER A 268 -3.44 17.18 -16.98
C SER A 268 -3.62 18.49 -16.21
N GLY A 269 -2.55 19.06 -15.62
CA GLY A 269 -2.63 20.27 -14.79
C GLY A 269 -3.26 20.04 -13.40
N MET A 270 -3.51 18.78 -12.99
CA MET A 270 -4.18 18.49 -11.71
C MET A 270 -3.20 18.20 -10.55
N ALA A 271 -1.90 18.15 -10.82
CA ALA A 271 -0.88 17.72 -9.87
C ALA A 271 -0.85 18.57 -8.58
N ASP A 272 -1.03 19.88 -8.68
CA ASP A 272 -0.92 20.81 -7.54
C ASP A 272 -2.05 20.66 -6.50
N ASN A 273 -3.17 20.06 -6.89
CA ASN A 273 -4.30 19.77 -5.98
C ASN A 273 -4.51 18.26 -5.81
N THR A 274 -3.45 17.45 -5.85
CA THR A 274 -3.54 15.99 -5.71
C THR A 274 -2.70 15.49 -4.55
N ILE A 275 -3.33 14.65 -3.70
CA ILE A 275 -2.63 13.82 -2.71
C ILE A 275 -2.14 12.58 -3.44
N ILE A 276 -0.83 12.35 -3.44
CA ILE A 276 -0.21 11.15 -4.04
C ILE A 276 0.33 10.29 -2.91
N VAL A 277 -0.09 9.03 -2.85
CA VAL A 277 0.46 8.00 -1.96
C VAL A 277 1.06 6.90 -2.81
N PHE A 278 2.32 6.60 -2.59
CA PHE A 278 3.02 5.47 -3.21
C PHE A 278 3.39 4.43 -2.16
N MET A 279 3.11 3.16 -2.41
CA MET A 279 3.56 2.05 -1.58
C MET A 279 3.54 0.70 -2.33
N SER A 280 4.24 -0.31 -1.79
CA SER A 280 4.06 -1.70 -2.22
C SER A 280 2.98 -2.38 -1.39
N ASP A 281 2.32 -3.36 -1.97
CA ASP A 281 1.31 -4.17 -1.27
C ASP A 281 1.91 -5.27 -0.39
N ASN A 282 3.13 -5.72 -0.66
CA ASN A 282 3.93 -6.63 0.16
C ASN A 282 5.40 -6.68 -0.30
N GLY A 283 6.24 -7.42 0.42
CA GLY A 283 7.61 -7.69 0.02
C GLY A 283 7.71 -8.70 -1.12
N SER A 284 8.92 -8.87 -1.65
CA SER A 284 9.20 -9.69 -2.84
C SER A 284 8.82 -11.16 -2.69
N ALA A 285 8.46 -11.81 -3.80
CA ALA A 285 8.06 -13.22 -3.87
C ALA A 285 9.25 -14.20 -3.77
N PHE A 286 10.25 -13.90 -2.93
CA PHE A 286 11.36 -14.78 -2.59
C PHE A 286 11.12 -15.45 -1.22
N PRO A 287 11.79 -16.58 -0.93
CA PRO A 287 11.79 -17.15 0.41
C PRO A 287 12.17 -16.11 1.46
N TYR A 288 11.45 -16.09 2.60
CA TYR A 288 11.53 -15.05 3.66
C TYR A 288 11.01 -13.66 3.29
N GLY A 289 10.48 -13.50 2.09
CA GLY A 289 9.76 -12.31 1.63
C GLY A 289 8.24 -12.46 1.78
N LYS A 290 7.48 -12.40 0.67
CA LYS A 290 6.00 -12.52 0.63
C LYS A 290 5.45 -13.71 1.43
N SER A 291 4.21 -13.60 1.91
CA SER A 291 3.48 -14.67 2.62
C SER A 291 4.04 -15.03 4.00
N GLN A 292 4.63 -14.04 4.68
CA GLN A 292 5.28 -14.18 5.97
C GLN A 292 4.96 -12.99 6.87
N CYS A 293 5.45 -13.05 8.12
CA CYS A 293 5.43 -11.93 9.07
C CYS A 293 6.84 -11.36 9.36
N TYR A 294 7.81 -11.59 8.47
CA TYR A 294 9.14 -11.01 8.61
C TYR A 294 9.15 -9.51 8.30
N TYR A 295 10.23 -8.86 8.72
CA TYR A 295 10.48 -7.47 8.41
C TYR A 295 10.44 -7.19 6.91
N ASN A 296 11.15 -7.99 6.11
CA ASN A 296 11.20 -7.87 4.66
C ASN A 296 9.89 -8.26 3.96
N SER A 297 8.97 -8.96 4.66
CA SER A 297 7.65 -9.29 4.12
C SER A 297 6.69 -8.11 4.20
N ASN A 298 6.76 -7.36 5.30
CA ASN A 298 5.74 -6.37 5.66
C ASN A 298 6.24 -4.92 5.58
N ARG A 299 7.54 -4.67 5.54
CA ARG A 299 8.09 -3.33 5.33
C ARG A 299 7.96 -2.92 3.87
N THR A 300 7.33 -1.79 3.63
CA THR A 300 7.06 -1.27 2.29
C THR A 300 7.70 0.10 2.09
N PRO A 301 8.19 0.45 0.88
CA PRO A 301 8.47 1.84 0.56
C PRO A 301 7.16 2.63 0.63
N LEU A 302 7.11 3.67 1.45
CA LEU A 302 5.94 4.53 1.60
C LEU A 302 6.32 5.99 1.42
N ILE A 303 5.70 6.64 0.43
CA ILE A 303 5.89 8.06 0.10
C ILE A 303 4.53 8.74 0.04
N VAL A 304 4.42 9.93 0.64
CA VAL A 304 3.23 10.78 0.49
C VAL A 304 3.67 12.15 -0.03
N ALA A 305 3.16 12.55 -1.19
CA ALA A 305 3.35 13.89 -1.74
C ALA A 305 2.00 14.62 -1.76
N TRP A 306 1.98 15.84 -1.20
CA TRP A 306 0.79 16.70 -1.21
C TRP A 306 1.24 18.15 -1.31
N PRO A 307 1.22 18.74 -2.50
CA PRO A 307 1.72 20.09 -2.73
C PRO A 307 1.07 21.12 -1.80
N GLY A 308 1.90 21.99 -1.23
CA GLY A 308 1.44 23.02 -0.29
C GLY A 308 1.04 22.53 1.10
N VAL A 309 1.10 21.22 1.38
CA VAL A 309 0.76 20.61 2.68
C VAL A 309 1.93 19.82 3.24
N VAL A 310 2.45 18.87 2.49
CA VAL A 310 3.61 18.06 2.88
C VAL A 310 4.89 18.78 2.47
N LYS A 311 5.81 18.97 3.43
CA LYS A 311 7.12 19.58 3.15
C LYS A 311 7.97 18.62 2.29
N PRO A 312 8.41 19.03 1.09
CA PRO A 312 9.24 18.21 0.21
C PRO A 312 10.52 17.72 0.88
N GLY A 313 10.95 16.50 0.54
CA GLY A 313 12.19 15.89 1.02
C GLY A 313 12.19 15.52 2.51
N THR A 314 11.03 15.56 3.19
CA THR A 314 10.92 15.15 4.59
C THR A 314 11.09 13.64 4.74
N VAL A 315 11.77 13.21 5.79
CA VAL A 315 11.95 11.80 6.15
C VAL A 315 11.47 11.56 7.57
N ASP A 316 10.53 10.64 7.76
CA ASP A 316 10.15 10.14 9.06
C ASP A 316 10.77 8.75 9.29
N SER A 317 11.64 8.66 10.30
CA SER A 317 12.29 7.40 10.71
C SER A 317 11.81 6.93 12.09
N THR A 318 10.85 7.62 12.69
CA THR A 318 10.43 7.40 14.07
C THR A 318 9.09 6.67 14.15
N HIS A 319 8.11 7.12 13.38
CA HIS A 319 6.75 6.64 13.49
C HIS A 319 6.51 5.43 12.58
N ALA A 320 5.88 4.41 13.12
CA ALA A 320 5.43 3.24 12.37
C ALA A 320 4.06 3.53 11.74
N VAL A 321 4.00 3.52 10.42
CA VAL A 321 2.79 3.74 9.63
C VAL A 321 2.46 2.46 8.87
N SER A 322 1.20 2.04 8.87
CA SER A 322 0.76 0.79 8.24
C SER A 322 -0.27 1.04 7.13
N GLY A 323 -0.38 0.10 6.19
CA GLY A 323 -1.37 0.17 5.09
C GLY A 323 -2.81 0.36 5.57
N ILE A 324 -3.21 -0.22 6.71
CA ILE A 324 -4.55 0.00 7.29
C ILE A 324 -4.79 1.45 7.74
N ASP A 325 -3.74 2.24 7.94
CA ASP A 325 -3.83 3.65 8.31
C ASP A 325 -4.21 4.56 7.11
N LEU A 326 -4.19 4.01 5.88
CA LEU A 326 -4.41 4.79 4.66
C LEU A 326 -5.83 5.35 4.60
N MET A 327 -6.87 4.51 4.73
CA MET A 327 -8.26 4.96 4.70
C MET A 327 -8.55 6.06 5.73
N PRO A 328 -8.26 5.90 7.05
CA PRO A 328 -8.51 6.97 8.01
C PRO A 328 -7.70 8.24 7.72
N THR A 329 -6.49 8.13 7.15
CA THR A 329 -5.68 9.31 6.79
C THR A 329 -6.30 10.08 5.63
N ILE A 330 -6.77 9.39 4.59
CA ILE A 330 -7.44 10.03 3.45
C ILE A 330 -8.75 10.68 3.90
N LEU A 331 -9.57 10.00 4.72
CA LEU A 331 -10.81 10.57 5.24
C LEU A 331 -10.56 11.86 6.02
N ASP A 332 -9.54 11.89 6.90
CA ASP A 332 -9.14 13.11 7.61
C ASP A 332 -8.67 14.22 6.64
N ALA A 333 -7.86 13.85 5.64
CA ALA A 333 -7.31 14.81 4.68
C ALA A 333 -8.40 15.52 3.87
N VAL A 334 -9.48 14.81 3.54
CA VAL A 334 -10.64 15.36 2.79
C VAL A 334 -11.79 15.76 3.69
N LYS A 335 -11.59 15.74 5.02
CA LYS A 335 -12.56 16.15 6.05
C LYS A 335 -13.88 15.37 5.99
N LEU A 336 -13.81 14.08 5.72
CA LEU A 336 -14.94 13.15 5.81
C LEU A 336 -14.98 12.43 7.17
N PRO A 337 -16.18 12.03 7.62
CA PRO A 337 -16.32 11.27 8.86
C PRO A 337 -15.54 9.96 8.84
N GLN A 338 -14.83 9.69 9.94
CA GLN A 338 -14.12 8.43 10.16
C GLN A 338 -15.08 7.24 10.27
N GLU A 339 -14.59 6.04 9.99
CA GLU A 339 -15.28 4.80 10.34
C GLU A 339 -15.00 4.44 11.80
N THR A 340 -16.06 4.23 12.58
CA THR A 340 -15.96 3.99 14.02
C THR A 340 -15.33 2.65 14.37
N ASN A 341 -15.39 1.68 13.47
CA ASN A 341 -14.83 0.34 13.63
C ASN A 341 -13.50 0.12 12.90
N ALA A 342 -12.89 1.18 12.33
CA ALA A 342 -11.57 1.06 11.68
C ALA A 342 -10.49 0.66 12.69
N ASP A 343 -9.66 -0.29 12.31
CA ASP A 343 -8.47 -0.70 13.08
C ASP A 343 -7.31 0.29 12.88
N GLY A 344 -7.22 0.85 11.67
CA GLY A 344 -6.22 1.84 11.29
C GLY A 344 -6.42 3.19 11.99
N LYS A 345 -5.33 3.95 12.09
CA LYS A 345 -5.30 5.27 12.74
C LYS A 345 -4.64 6.29 11.83
N SER A 346 -5.32 7.39 11.55
CA SER A 346 -4.80 8.46 10.69
C SER A 346 -3.40 8.90 11.09
N TYR A 347 -2.54 9.08 10.09
CA TYR A 347 -1.22 9.71 10.24
C TYR A 347 -1.17 11.11 9.61
N LEU A 348 -2.32 11.71 9.32
CA LEU A 348 -2.40 13.10 8.84
C LEU A 348 -1.59 14.10 9.71
N PRO A 349 -1.57 13.99 11.06
CA PRO A 349 -0.74 14.88 11.87
C PRO A 349 0.74 14.87 11.47
N LEU A 350 1.30 13.70 11.08
CA LEU A 350 2.69 13.58 10.62
C LEU A 350 2.89 14.32 9.29
N LEU A 351 1.95 14.20 8.37
CA LEU A 351 1.97 14.90 7.07
C LEU A 351 1.92 16.42 7.25
N LEU A 352 1.29 16.90 8.33
CA LEU A 352 1.23 18.32 8.72
C LEU A 352 2.44 18.75 9.56
N GLY A 353 3.48 17.93 9.68
CA GLY A 353 4.69 18.23 10.45
C GLY A 353 4.51 18.19 11.98
N LYS A 354 3.41 17.60 12.48
CA LYS A 354 3.13 17.45 13.91
C LYS A 354 3.61 16.10 14.44
N LYS A 355 4.05 16.06 15.68
CA LYS A 355 4.38 14.79 16.37
C LYS A 355 3.11 14.01 16.67
N GLN A 356 3.20 12.68 16.57
CA GLN A 356 2.09 11.77 16.90
C GLN A 356 2.54 10.70 17.89
N LYS A 357 1.78 10.53 18.97
CA LYS A 357 2.01 9.46 19.95
C LYS A 357 1.39 8.14 19.44
N ASN A 358 1.83 7.01 20.03
CA ASN A 358 1.25 5.68 19.80
C ASN A 358 1.47 5.09 18.38
N LYS A 359 2.47 5.56 17.65
CA LYS A 359 2.93 4.97 16.37
C LYS A 359 4.29 4.24 16.53
N ASN A 360 4.48 3.50 17.64
CA ASN A 360 5.75 2.83 17.97
C ASN A 360 5.74 1.34 17.57
N TYR A 361 4.57 0.75 17.42
CA TYR A 361 4.42 -0.68 17.14
C TYR A 361 3.62 -0.90 15.86
N VAL A 362 3.98 -1.97 15.15
CA VAL A 362 3.19 -2.53 14.06
C VAL A 362 2.73 -3.92 14.47
N TYR A 363 1.51 -4.26 14.14
CA TYR A 363 0.96 -5.60 14.24
C TYR A 363 0.75 -6.14 12.84
N THR A 364 1.22 -7.35 12.56
CA THR A 364 1.05 -7.98 11.24
C THR A 364 0.47 -9.37 11.40
N THR A 365 -0.29 -9.77 10.39
CA THR A 365 -0.97 -11.06 10.36
C THR A 365 -0.69 -11.77 9.03
N TYR A 366 -0.70 -13.08 9.06
CA TYR A 366 -0.75 -13.88 7.85
C TYR A 366 -1.63 -15.10 8.09
N TYR A 367 -2.35 -15.52 7.08
CA TYR A 367 -3.25 -16.70 7.16
C TYR A 367 -2.99 -17.69 6.03
N GLN A 368 -3.12 -17.25 4.78
CA GLN A 368 -3.01 -18.10 3.59
C GLN A 368 -2.84 -17.25 2.33
N ILE A 369 -2.46 -17.87 1.22
CA ILE A 369 -2.61 -17.32 -0.13
C ILE A 369 -3.78 -18.00 -0.82
N PHE A 370 -3.62 -19.31 -1.09
CA PHE A 370 -4.65 -20.14 -1.71
C PHE A 370 -5.32 -20.99 -0.64
N ALA A 371 -6.64 -21.11 -0.70
CA ALA A 371 -7.51 -21.73 0.30
C ALA A 371 -7.23 -23.21 0.66
N LYS A 372 -6.10 -23.79 0.23
CA LYS A 372 -5.79 -25.22 0.45
C LYS A 372 -5.12 -25.50 1.79
N ILE A 373 -4.20 -24.61 2.23
CA ILE A 373 -3.46 -24.75 3.49
C ILE A 373 -3.34 -23.38 4.16
N ARG A 374 -3.63 -23.36 5.45
CA ARG A 374 -3.50 -22.15 6.27
C ARG A 374 -2.28 -22.23 7.16
N TYR A 375 -1.53 -21.12 7.20
CA TYR A 375 -0.32 -20.95 8.00
C TYR A 375 -0.46 -19.72 8.89
N PRO A 376 -1.38 -19.69 9.86
CA PRO A 376 -1.62 -18.49 10.66
C PRO A 376 -0.37 -18.08 11.43
N MET A 377 0.03 -16.82 11.23
CA MET A 377 1.16 -16.17 11.90
C MET A 377 0.75 -14.80 12.43
N ARG A 378 1.41 -14.34 13.48
CA ARG A 378 1.30 -12.99 14.02
C ARG A 378 2.66 -12.44 14.32
N SER A 379 2.82 -11.14 14.11
CA SER A 379 4.04 -10.46 14.51
C SER A 379 3.73 -9.12 15.18
N VAL A 380 4.57 -8.75 16.13
CA VAL A 380 4.64 -7.42 16.70
C VAL A 380 6.04 -6.86 16.53
N LEU A 381 6.14 -5.68 15.90
CA LEU A 381 7.40 -5.00 15.64
C LEU A 381 7.45 -3.69 16.43
N ASN A 382 8.61 -3.38 17.01
CA ASN A 382 8.91 -2.04 17.51
C ASN A 382 9.97 -1.35 16.62
N ASP A 383 10.74 -0.43 17.17
CA ASP A 383 11.81 0.30 16.45
C ASP A 383 13.09 -0.51 16.24
N ARG A 384 13.21 -1.66 16.91
CA ARG A 384 14.39 -2.52 16.85
C ARG A 384 14.07 -4.00 16.67
N PHE A 385 13.09 -4.51 17.39
CA PHE A 385 12.81 -5.94 17.47
C PHE A 385 11.49 -6.31 16.77
N SER A 386 11.46 -7.53 16.22
CA SER A 386 10.23 -8.23 15.85
C SER A 386 10.12 -9.55 16.58
N TYR A 387 8.96 -9.77 17.16
CA TYR A 387 8.53 -11.04 17.72
C TYR A 387 7.46 -11.65 16.81
N ILE A 388 7.66 -12.90 16.42
CA ILE A 388 6.75 -13.64 15.52
C ILE A 388 6.22 -14.87 16.26
N TYR A 389 4.93 -15.18 16.08
CA TYR A 389 4.31 -16.41 16.57
C TYR A 389 3.69 -17.17 15.40
N ASN A 390 4.13 -18.43 15.21
CA ASN A 390 3.72 -19.33 14.14
C ASN A 390 2.83 -20.43 14.71
N PHE A 391 1.52 -20.28 14.65
CA PHE A 391 0.56 -21.28 15.17
C PHE A 391 0.67 -22.64 14.48
N TRP A 392 1.09 -22.64 13.22
CA TRP A 392 1.19 -23.83 12.37
C TRP A 392 2.48 -24.63 12.51
N ALA A 393 3.49 -24.06 13.17
CA ALA A 393 4.83 -24.67 13.27
C ALA A 393 4.82 -25.86 14.23
N ASP A 394 4.48 -27.03 13.71
CA ASP A 394 4.40 -28.31 14.42
C ASP A 394 5.61 -29.24 14.14
N GLY A 395 6.62 -28.77 13.41
CA GLY A 395 7.77 -29.53 12.98
C GLY A 395 7.50 -30.59 11.88
N LYS A 396 6.26 -30.68 11.39
CA LYS A 396 5.82 -31.64 10.37
C LYS A 396 5.20 -30.97 9.15
N THR A 397 4.37 -29.95 9.37
CA THR A 397 3.73 -29.18 8.30
C THR A 397 4.80 -28.36 7.59
N SER A 398 4.91 -28.52 6.27
CA SER A 398 5.86 -27.77 5.44
C SER A 398 5.20 -26.59 4.78
N MET A 399 5.82 -25.41 4.91
CA MET A 399 5.37 -24.20 4.24
C MET A 399 5.58 -24.27 2.74
N THR A 400 4.54 -23.89 1.99
CA THR A 400 4.52 -23.74 0.54
C THR A 400 3.78 -22.44 0.17
N GLY A 401 4.02 -21.90 -1.00
CA GLY A 401 3.37 -20.69 -1.50
C GLY A 401 4.15 -20.06 -2.65
N ASP A 402 3.83 -18.83 -3.03
CA ASP A 402 4.44 -18.11 -4.16
C ASP A 402 5.97 -18.11 -4.11
N ALA A 403 6.54 -17.91 -2.92
CA ALA A 403 7.97 -17.88 -2.72
C ALA A 403 8.68 -19.21 -3.03
N THR A 404 7.93 -20.33 -3.05
CA THR A 404 8.47 -21.67 -3.35
C THR A 404 8.27 -22.09 -4.81
N GLY A 405 7.68 -21.25 -5.66
CA GLY A 405 7.46 -21.52 -7.08
C GLY A 405 8.64 -21.16 -7.99
N GLY A 406 9.52 -20.25 -7.54
CA GLY A 406 10.58 -19.66 -8.38
C GLY A 406 11.84 -20.48 -8.56
N LEU A 407 12.74 -19.96 -9.40
CA LEU A 407 14.06 -20.54 -9.66
C LEU A 407 14.93 -20.58 -8.38
N THR A 408 14.89 -19.51 -7.58
CA THR A 408 15.61 -19.41 -6.30
C THR A 408 15.31 -20.58 -5.37
N TRP A 409 14.04 -20.95 -5.18
CA TRP A 409 13.71 -22.05 -4.29
C TRP A 409 14.20 -23.39 -4.82
N LYS A 410 14.08 -23.63 -6.13
CA LYS A 410 14.60 -24.85 -6.77
C LYS A 410 16.12 -24.95 -6.59
N ALA A 411 16.82 -23.84 -6.78
CA ALA A 411 18.28 -23.76 -6.60
C ALA A 411 18.69 -23.97 -5.13
N MET A 412 17.96 -23.38 -4.18
CA MET A 412 18.19 -23.58 -2.74
C MET A 412 18.02 -25.06 -2.35
N LEU A 413 17.00 -25.75 -2.88
CA LEU A 413 16.81 -27.18 -2.64
C LEU A 413 17.94 -28.05 -3.21
N ALA A 414 18.49 -27.68 -4.36
CA ALA A 414 19.62 -28.36 -4.97
C ALA A 414 20.91 -28.11 -4.18
N ALA A 415 21.18 -26.86 -3.80
CA ALA A 415 22.36 -26.48 -3.02
C ALA A 415 22.34 -27.09 -1.61
N ALA A 416 21.17 -27.21 -0.98
CA ALA A 416 21.03 -27.85 0.33
C ALA A 416 21.50 -29.30 0.42
N LYS A 417 21.63 -29.99 -0.71
CA LYS A 417 22.19 -31.37 -0.76
C LYS A 417 23.72 -31.39 -0.54
N LYS A 418 24.39 -30.25 -0.72
CA LYS A 418 25.85 -30.13 -0.70
C LYS A 418 26.37 -29.12 0.32
N ASP A 419 25.52 -28.19 0.73
CA ASP A 419 25.84 -27.09 1.65
C ASP A 419 24.95 -27.17 2.90
N SER A 420 25.55 -27.39 4.06
CA SER A 420 24.86 -27.53 5.34
C SER A 420 24.22 -26.23 5.83
N ALA A 421 24.78 -25.06 5.49
CA ALA A 421 24.20 -23.76 5.85
C ALA A 421 22.94 -23.51 5.05
N VAL A 422 22.96 -23.78 3.74
CA VAL A 422 21.77 -23.70 2.88
C VAL A 422 20.71 -24.72 3.33
N ALA A 423 21.13 -25.94 3.70
CA ALA A 423 20.21 -26.97 4.20
C ALA A 423 19.48 -26.53 5.48
N LYS A 424 20.21 -25.93 6.45
CA LYS A 424 19.62 -25.36 7.66
C LYS A 424 18.59 -24.26 7.31
N ARG A 425 18.93 -23.38 6.38
CA ARG A 425 18.04 -22.28 5.94
C ARG A 425 16.78 -22.80 5.25
N VAL A 426 16.90 -23.80 4.37
CA VAL A 426 15.77 -24.47 3.70
C VAL A 426 14.87 -25.16 4.72
N ASN A 427 15.45 -25.92 5.66
CA ASN A 427 14.66 -26.59 6.69
C ASN A 427 13.94 -25.61 7.60
N PHE A 428 14.61 -24.53 8.00
CA PHE A 428 14.00 -23.47 8.79
C PHE A 428 12.84 -22.80 8.02
N TYR A 429 12.97 -22.52 6.73
CA TYR A 429 11.88 -22.00 5.91
C TYR A 429 10.69 -22.96 5.89
N LYS A 430 10.91 -24.25 5.73
CA LYS A 430 9.87 -25.28 5.66
C LYS A 430 9.07 -25.44 6.95
N TYR A 431 9.74 -25.51 8.08
CA TYR A 431 9.12 -26.01 9.31
C TYR A 431 8.99 -24.97 10.40
N ARG A 432 9.80 -23.92 10.39
CA ARG A 432 9.80 -22.84 11.39
C ARG A 432 9.97 -23.34 12.83
N THR A 433 9.90 -22.39 13.76
CA THR A 433 9.69 -22.61 15.18
C THR A 433 8.42 -21.89 15.62
N PRO A 434 7.77 -22.31 16.72
CA PRO A 434 6.57 -21.62 17.19
C PRO A 434 6.77 -20.14 17.51
N GLU A 435 7.92 -19.78 18.05
CA GLU A 435 8.26 -18.41 18.38
C GLU A 435 9.60 -18.01 17.76
N GLU A 436 9.67 -16.75 17.28
CA GLU A 436 10.88 -16.17 16.73
C GLU A 436 11.06 -14.74 17.27
N LEU A 437 12.32 -14.34 17.55
CA LEU A 437 12.70 -12.96 17.87
C LEU A 437 13.88 -12.52 17.02
N TYR A 438 13.80 -11.33 16.40
CA TYR A 438 14.87 -10.76 15.59
C TYR A 438 15.17 -9.31 15.98
N ASP A 439 16.45 -8.93 15.93
CA ASP A 439 16.95 -7.56 16.12
C ASP A 439 17.25 -6.92 14.77
N TYR A 440 16.27 -6.29 14.14
CA TYR A 440 16.43 -5.72 12.78
C TYR A 440 17.44 -4.60 12.64
N LYS A 441 17.90 -4.01 13.75
CA LYS A 441 18.99 -3.04 13.69
C LYS A 441 20.31 -3.69 13.37
N ASN A 442 20.55 -4.87 13.93
CA ASN A 442 21.81 -5.60 13.83
C ASN A 442 21.73 -6.79 12.86
N ASP A 443 20.53 -7.30 12.62
CA ASP A 443 20.21 -8.43 11.75
C ASP A 443 18.98 -8.12 10.88
N PRO A 444 19.10 -7.21 9.89
CA PRO A 444 17.97 -6.78 9.06
C PRO A 444 17.39 -7.91 8.20
N ASP A 445 18.16 -8.97 7.97
CA ASP A 445 17.78 -10.13 7.16
C ASP A 445 17.23 -11.30 7.98
N ALA A 446 17.06 -11.13 9.30
CA ALA A 446 16.50 -12.12 10.22
C ALA A 446 17.22 -13.50 10.12
N LEU A 447 18.54 -13.49 10.22
CA LEU A 447 19.37 -14.70 10.13
C LEU A 447 19.46 -15.42 11.48
N HIS A 448 19.37 -14.68 12.59
CA HIS A 448 19.61 -15.19 13.95
C HIS A 448 18.34 -15.07 14.79
N ASN A 449 17.67 -16.19 15.04
CA ASN A 449 16.55 -16.24 15.95
C ASN A 449 17.05 -16.16 17.40
N LEU A 450 16.70 -15.08 18.09
CA LEU A 450 17.13 -14.76 19.48
C LEU A 450 16.14 -15.25 20.53
N ILE A 451 15.17 -16.09 20.19
CA ILE A 451 14.08 -16.49 21.10
C ILE A 451 14.56 -17.24 22.33
N ASP A 452 15.62 -18.03 22.17
CA ASP A 452 16.20 -18.86 23.23
C ASP A 452 17.43 -18.21 23.91
N ASP A 453 17.80 -16.98 23.51
CA ASP A 453 18.93 -16.25 24.10
C ASP A 453 18.50 -15.58 25.42
N PRO A 454 19.12 -15.95 26.58
CA PRO A 454 18.77 -15.38 27.89
C PRO A 454 18.92 -13.85 27.95
N ALA A 455 19.82 -13.26 27.16
CA ALA A 455 20.05 -11.82 27.12
C ALA A 455 18.80 -11.03 26.70
N TYR A 456 17.90 -11.64 25.93
CA TYR A 456 16.68 -11.00 25.41
C TYR A 456 15.40 -11.37 26.17
N THR A 457 15.49 -12.11 27.29
CA THR A 457 14.32 -12.58 28.07
C THR A 457 13.33 -11.46 28.42
N GLN A 458 13.83 -10.29 28.81
CA GLN A 458 12.96 -9.15 29.18
C GLN A 458 12.25 -8.55 27.95
N GLU A 459 12.94 -8.44 26.82
CA GLU A 459 12.31 -7.93 25.59
C GLU A 459 11.27 -8.93 25.06
N ILE A 460 11.55 -10.24 25.11
CA ILE A 460 10.58 -11.29 24.76
C ILE A 460 9.31 -11.16 25.61
N LYS A 461 9.43 -11.02 26.93
CA LYS A 461 8.28 -10.83 27.84
C LYS A 461 7.48 -9.59 27.48
N LYS A 462 8.15 -8.49 27.18
CA LYS A 462 7.53 -7.20 26.77
C LYS A 462 6.76 -7.35 25.46
N LEU A 463 7.36 -7.97 24.45
CA LEU A 463 6.74 -8.15 23.13
C LEU A 463 5.58 -9.16 23.16
N ARG A 464 5.69 -10.27 23.93
CA ARG A 464 4.58 -11.19 24.19
C ARG A 464 3.38 -10.49 24.84
N LYS A 465 3.63 -9.63 25.84
CA LYS A 465 2.58 -8.80 26.48
C LYS A 465 1.98 -7.79 25.50
N ARG A 466 2.82 -7.19 24.62
CA ARG A 466 2.34 -6.25 23.59
C ARG A 466 1.51 -6.96 22.56
N MET A 467 1.90 -8.15 22.11
CA MET A 467 1.13 -9.01 21.20
C MET A 467 -0.29 -9.22 21.73
N LEU A 468 -0.45 -9.68 22.98
CA LEU A 468 -1.77 -9.88 23.60
C LEU A 468 -2.62 -8.61 23.59
N LYS A 469 -2.03 -7.45 23.93
CA LYS A 469 -2.76 -6.17 23.90
C LYS A 469 -3.26 -5.81 22.50
N LEU A 470 -2.42 -6.00 21.48
CA LEU A 470 -2.80 -5.70 20.11
C LEU A 470 -3.86 -6.68 19.56
N MET A 471 -3.78 -7.97 19.95
CA MET A 471 -4.80 -8.95 19.59
C MET A 471 -6.17 -8.59 20.19
N ILE A 472 -6.23 -8.07 21.42
CA ILE A 472 -7.47 -7.55 22.02
C ILE A 472 -7.93 -6.29 21.27
N GLU A 473 -7.02 -5.32 21.06
CA GLU A 473 -7.32 -4.03 20.41
C GLU A 473 -7.92 -4.24 19.03
N TYR A 474 -7.38 -5.20 18.25
CA TYR A 474 -7.79 -5.49 16.89
C TYR A 474 -8.75 -6.69 16.77
N LYS A 475 -9.32 -7.15 17.88
CA LYS A 475 -10.32 -8.25 17.92
C LYS A 475 -9.85 -9.51 17.20
N ASP A 476 -8.56 -9.86 17.32
CA ASP A 476 -7.98 -11.00 16.62
C ASP A 476 -8.57 -12.33 17.13
N PRO A 477 -9.16 -13.16 16.25
CA PRO A 477 -9.81 -14.42 16.64
C PRO A 477 -8.83 -15.46 17.21
N ALA A 478 -7.52 -15.28 17.04
CA ALA A 478 -6.51 -16.15 17.63
C ALA A 478 -6.08 -15.73 19.05
N TYR A 479 -6.68 -14.66 19.63
CA TYR A 479 -6.31 -14.14 20.95
C TYR A 479 -6.32 -15.20 22.05
N GLU A 480 -7.44 -15.93 22.19
CA GLU A 480 -7.58 -16.95 23.22
C GLU A 480 -6.58 -18.09 23.06
N THR A 481 -6.38 -18.52 21.82
CA THR A 481 -5.40 -19.53 21.45
C THR A 481 -3.98 -19.09 21.82
N TYR A 482 -3.61 -17.85 21.50
CA TYR A 482 -2.29 -17.32 21.84
C TYR A 482 -2.12 -17.10 23.35
N ARG A 483 -3.14 -16.61 24.06
CA ARG A 483 -3.13 -16.46 25.53
C ARG A 483 -2.86 -17.81 26.21
N ASP A 484 -3.53 -18.84 25.77
CA ASP A 484 -3.53 -20.17 26.36
C ASP A 484 -2.58 -21.18 25.66
N ARG A 485 -1.66 -20.70 24.83
CA ARG A 485 -0.78 -21.48 23.93
C ARG A 485 0.04 -22.58 24.62
N ASN A 486 0.30 -22.42 25.92
CA ASN A 486 1.05 -23.41 26.70
C ASN A 486 0.17 -24.53 27.28
N LYS A 487 -1.17 -24.44 27.15
CA LYS A 487 -2.09 -25.48 27.59
C LYS A 487 -2.15 -26.61 26.55
N LYS A 488 -2.32 -27.82 27.02
CA LYS A 488 -2.42 -29.01 26.17
C LYS A 488 -3.52 -28.85 25.10
N ASN A 489 -3.25 -29.25 23.89
CA ASN A 489 -4.15 -29.29 22.73
C ASN A 489 -4.65 -27.94 22.18
N VAL A 490 -4.45 -26.81 22.85
CA VAL A 490 -4.99 -25.52 22.40
C VAL A 490 -4.55 -25.17 20.98
N ILE A 491 -3.27 -25.31 20.66
CA ILE A 491 -2.75 -25.04 19.31
C ILE A 491 -3.25 -26.07 18.30
N SER A 492 -3.25 -27.36 18.65
CA SER A 492 -3.72 -28.41 17.74
C SER A 492 -5.20 -28.28 17.40
N ASP A 493 -6.04 -27.90 18.35
CA ASP A 493 -7.47 -27.70 18.14
C ASP A 493 -7.73 -26.45 17.29
N PHE A 494 -7.01 -25.36 17.55
CA PHE A 494 -7.04 -24.19 16.64
C PHE A 494 -6.65 -24.56 15.21
N MET A 495 -5.58 -25.32 15.02
CA MET A 495 -5.15 -25.74 13.68
C MET A 495 -6.13 -26.69 12.98
N LYS A 496 -6.89 -27.50 13.71
CA LYS A 496 -8.02 -28.27 13.14
C LYS A 496 -9.09 -27.34 12.56
N LEU A 497 -9.50 -26.30 13.32
CA LEU A 497 -10.43 -25.28 12.82
C LEU A 497 -9.90 -24.55 11.59
N GLN A 498 -8.60 -24.25 11.55
CA GLN A 498 -7.99 -23.61 10.38
C GLN A 498 -8.04 -24.53 9.14
N LYS A 499 -7.82 -25.83 9.30
CA LYS A 499 -7.96 -26.84 8.21
C LYS A 499 -9.40 -26.93 7.68
N GLU A 500 -10.37 -26.83 8.57
CA GLU A 500 -11.80 -26.83 8.19
C GLU A 500 -12.17 -25.54 7.42
N LYS A 501 -11.73 -24.39 7.92
CA LYS A 501 -11.87 -23.12 7.19
C LYS A 501 -11.30 -23.22 5.77
N ALA A 502 -10.07 -23.74 5.60
CA ALA A 502 -9.44 -23.89 4.29
C ALA A 502 -10.29 -24.72 3.31
N LYS A 503 -10.92 -25.82 3.78
CA LYS A 503 -11.79 -26.65 2.94
C LYS A 503 -13.04 -25.90 2.46
N ASN A 504 -13.60 -25.03 3.31
CA ASN A 504 -14.82 -24.29 2.98
C ASN A 504 -14.54 -23.10 2.06
N THR A 505 -13.42 -22.39 2.26
CA THR A 505 -13.03 -21.25 1.42
C THR A 505 -12.69 -21.70 0.00
N GLY A 506 -12.04 -22.86 -0.19
CA GLY A 506 -11.67 -23.38 -1.51
C GLY A 506 -12.83 -23.70 -2.44
N LYS A 507 -14.07 -23.74 -1.93
CA LYS A 507 -15.29 -23.93 -2.74
C LYS A 507 -15.82 -22.62 -3.33
N ASN A 508 -15.39 -21.48 -2.84
CA ASN A 508 -15.94 -20.15 -3.17
C ASN A 508 -14.98 -19.26 -3.98
N ILE A 509 -13.79 -19.75 -4.32
CA ILE A 509 -12.84 -19.00 -5.15
C ILE A 509 -13.13 -19.35 -6.61
N LEU A 510 -13.77 -18.42 -7.32
CA LEU A 510 -13.90 -18.44 -8.78
C LEU A 510 -12.66 -17.74 -9.36
N PHE A 511 -11.79 -18.49 -10.05
CA PHE A 511 -10.71 -17.97 -10.88
C PHE A 511 -11.19 -17.66 -12.30
#